data_206a73a74b9fdf43ffbb833c710f5feb
#
_entry.id   206a73a74b9fdf43ffbb833c710f5feb
#
_cell.length_a   1.000
_cell.length_b   1.000
_cell.length_c   1.000
_cell.angle_alpha   90.00
_cell.angle_beta   90.00
_cell.angle_gamma   90.00
#
_symmetry.space_group_name_H-M   'P 1'
#
loop_
_entity.id
_entity.type
_entity.pdbx_description
1 polymer ?
#
loop_
_entity_poly.entity_id
_entity_poly.type
_entity_poly.pdbx_seq_one_letter_code
_entity_poly.pdbx_strand_id
1 'polypeptide(L)'
;MIDIKKYYYDMGNVDINMMVFGDLHYSDKFNDKKLDLIYNELISSEYIFIAGDILDSTDVVNNIDKRDKLIKFLEKVGKKHKVFITLGNHDLAIRKGYKGVRDDNNEFWLEVSRIDGIYLSRYNNYYEDDKIIVYLLEQDYDYYYKNKHESKELLLDRIKKDKILFNNMDSNKIKIVLCHSPINMIDNDISNELKDFNFIFCGHMYNGMMPYYLDKIIKGNRGLMSPDNRLFADNTRGVKDINNTHLIISGGITKLSKTSGIFRYFNFIYPMSIDNIVIKKGKIKKKVDIL
;
A
#
# COMPACT_ATOMS: atom_id res chain seq x y z
N MET A 1 -13.96 -12.21 7.29
CA MET A 1 -14.11 -12.26 5.82
C MET A 1 -13.16 -11.21 5.22
N ILE A 2 -12.42 -11.57 4.18
CA ILE A 2 -11.60 -10.65 3.39
C ILE A 2 -12.37 -10.39 2.09
N ASP A 3 -12.49 -9.13 1.72
CA ASP A 3 -13.07 -8.69 0.43
C ASP A 3 -11.94 -8.62 -0.59
N ILE A 4 -11.98 -9.48 -1.60
CA ILE A 4 -10.99 -9.49 -2.68
C ILE A 4 -11.55 -8.72 -3.86
N LYS A 5 -11.00 -7.53 -4.11
CA LYS A 5 -11.34 -6.72 -5.29
C LYS A 5 -10.44 -7.13 -6.44
N LYS A 6 -11.01 -7.58 -7.55
CA LYS A 6 -10.24 -8.04 -8.72
C LYS A 6 -10.28 -7.00 -9.83
N TYR A 7 -9.09 -6.72 -10.37
CA TYR A 7 -8.89 -5.80 -11.49
C TYR A 7 -8.15 -6.55 -12.60
N TYR A 8 -8.66 -6.46 -13.81
CA TYR A 8 -8.11 -7.15 -14.97
C TYR A 8 -7.59 -6.13 -15.98
N TYR A 9 -6.38 -6.35 -16.45
CA TYR A 9 -5.72 -5.51 -17.44
C TYR A 9 -5.14 -6.38 -18.54
N ASP A 10 -5.46 -6.02 -19.79
CA ASP A 10 -4.84 -6.61 -20.98
C ASP A 10 -3.69 -5.68 -21.39
N MET A 11 -2.48 -5.97 -20.96
CA MET A 11 -1.30 -5.15 -21.28
C MET A 11 -0.01 -5.97 -21.23
N GLY A 12 0.99 -5.48 -21.97
CA GLY A 12 2.32 -6.08 -21.96
C GLY A 12 2.37 -7.46 -22.63
N ASN A 13 3.47 -8.16 -22.40
CA ASN A 13 3.81 -9.44 -23.03
C ASN A 13 3.81 -10.62 -22.04
N VAL A 14 3.32 -10.40 -20.82
CA VAL A 14 3.42 -11.36 -19.71
C VAL A 14 2.09 -11.50 -18.98
N ASP A 15 1.85 -12.68 -18.45
CA ASP A 15 0.79 -12.92 -17.48
C ASP A 15 1.35 -12.71 -16.08
N ILE A 16 0.68 -11.88 -15.28
CA ILE A 16 1.11 -11.56 -13.90
C ILE A 16 -0.12 -11.56 -13.00
N ASN A 17 0.04 -12.11 -11.79
CA ASN A 17 -0.93 -12.01 -10.71
C ASN A 17 -0.29 -11.34 -9.51
N MET A 18 -0.82 -10.19 -9.10
CA MET A 18 -0.32 -9.37 -8.00
C MET A 18 -1.40 -9.18 -6.94
N MET A 19 -0.99 -9.19 -5.66
CA MET A 19 -1.85 -8.79 -4.55
C MET A 19 -1.32 -7.50 -3.92
N VAL A 20 -2.24 -6.57 -3.66
CA VAL A 20 -1.95 -5.28 -3.04
C VAL A 20 -2.81 -5.11 -1.79
N PHE A 21 -2.18 -4.78 -0.69
CA PHE A 21 -2.85 -4.37 0.54
C PHE A 21 -1.96 -3.46 1.37
N GLY A 22 -2.51 -2.84 2.38
CA GLY A 22 -1.79 -2.02 3.35
C GLY A 22 -2.58 -1.94 4.65
N ASP A 23 -2.19 -1.02 5.52
CA ASP A 23 -2.94 -0.68 6.73
C ASP A 23 -3.28 -1.93 7.56
N LEU A 24 -2.27 -2.80 7.79
CA LEU A 24 -2.43 -3.99 8.62
C LEU A 24 -2.68 -3.59 10.08
N HIS A 25 -2.01 -2.53 10.56
CA HIS A 25 -2.08 -2.03 11.92
C HIS A 25 -1.94 -3.15 12.96
N TYR A 26 -0.86 -3.91 12.79
CA TYR A 26 -0.53 -4.97 13.71
C TYR A 26 -0.22 -4.40 15.09
N SER A 27 -0.92 -4.89 16.10
CA SER A 27 -0.87 -4.37 17.47
C SER A 27 -0.99 -5.50 18.49
N ASP A 28 -0.77 -5.20 19.76
CA ASP A 28 -0.95 -6.18 20.86
C ASP A 28 -2.35 -6.81 20.86
N LYS A 29 -3.35 -6.06 20.44
CA LYS A 29 -4.75 -6.50 20.38
C LYS A 29 -5.12 -7.13 19.01
N PHE A 30 -4.20 -7.18 18.06
CA PHE A 30 -4.47 -7.78 16.76
C PHE A 30 -4.72 -9.30 16.92
N ASN A 31 -5.76 -9.78 16.26
CA ASN A 31 -6.05 -11.22 16.25
C ASN A 31 -5.13 -11.92 15.24
N ASP A 32 -4.13 -12.63 15.73
CA ASP A 32 -3.09 -13.28 14.93
C ASP A 32 -3.66 -14.30 13.91
N LYS A 33 -4.83 -14.89 14.16
CA LYS A 33 -5.53 -15.74 13.17
C LYS A 33 -5.84 -15.01 11.86
N LYS A 34 -5.90 -13.68 11.86
CA LYS A 34 -6.06 -12.91 10.64
C LYS A 34 -4.84 -13.00 9.72
N LEU A 35 -3.63 -13.18 10.27
CA LEU A 35 -2.43 -13.37 9.47
C LEU A 35 -2.53 -14.64 8.60
N ASP A 36 -3.09 -15.74 9.18
CA ASP A 36 -3.33 -16.95 8.41
C ASP A 36 -4.40 -16.77 7.33
N LEU A 37 -5.46 -16.02 7.63
CA LEU A 37 -6.48 -15.69 6.63
C LEU A 37 -5.88 -14.89 5.48
N ILE A 38 -5.08 -13.87 5.80
CA ILE A 38 -4.39 -13.05 4.78
C ILE A 38 -3.47 -13.94 3.95
N TYR A 39 -2.62 -14.76 4.60
CA TYR A 39 -1.70 -15.65 3.90
C TYR A 39 -2.41 -16.56 2.89
N ASN A 40 -3.56 -17.13 3.27
CA ASN A 40 -4.31 -18.02 2.37
C ASN A 40 -4.80 -17.33 1.10
N GLU A 41 -5.15 -16.03 1.19
CA GLU A 41 -5.55 -15.25 0.00
C GLU A 41 -4.35 -14.92 -0.90
N LEU A 42 -3.14 -14.84 -0.34
CA LEU A 42 -1.93 -14.49 -1.10
C LEU A 42 -1.34 -15.64 -1.92
N ILE A 43 -1.71 -16.89 -1.65
CA ILE A 43 -1.07 -18.11 -2.19
C ILE A 43 -0.99 -18.13 -3.72
N SER A 44 -1.98 -17.58 -4.41
CA SER A 44 -2.08 -17.61 -5.87
C SER A 44 -1.32 -16.50 -6.60
N SER A 45 -0.72 -15.56 -5.87
CA SER A 45 -0.01 -14.42 -6.45
C SER A 45 1.47 -14.71 -6.62
N GLU A 46 2.10 -14.03 -7.58
CA GLU A 46 3.54 -14.06 -7.79
C GLU A 46 4.23 -12.92 -7.00
N TYR A 47 3.59 -11.76 -7.00
CA TYR A 47 4.08 -10.55 -6.36
C TYR A 47 3.07 -10.03 -5.35
N ILE A 48 3.59 -9.56 -4.21
CA ILE A 48 2.81 -8.99 -3.13
C ILE A 48 3.32 -7.59 -2.83
N PHE A 49 2.41 -6.63 -2.77
CA PHE A 49 2.69 -5.24 -2.48
C PHE A 49 2.01 -4.84 -1.17
N ILE A 50 2.79 -4.43 -0.19
CA ILE A 50 2.30 -3.99 1.12
C ILE A 50 2.51 -2.47 1.20
N ALA A 51 1.43 -1.74 1.07
CA ALA A 51 1.43 -0.28 0.97
C ALA A 51 1.43 0.41 2.35
N GLY A 52 2.36 0.00 3.24
CA GLY A 52 2.63 0.65 4.52
C GLY A 52 1.61 0.41 5.63
N ASP A 53 1.88 1.02 6.77
CA ASP A 53 1.13 0.89 8.02
C ASP A 53 0.96 -0.58 8.44
N ILE A 54 2.10 -1.30 8.44
CA ILE A 54 2.16 -2.69 8.95
C ILE A 54 1.95 -2.69 10.46
N LEU A 55 2.64 -1.80 11.17
CA LEU A 55 2.49 -1.63 12.61
C LEU A 55 1.39 -0.60 12.92
N ASP A 56 0.62 -0.83 13.98
CA ASP A 56 -0.28 0.19 14.55
C ASP A 56 0.52 1.22 15.34
N SER A 57 1.63 0.78 15.92
CA SER A 57 2.57 1.57 16.71
C SER A 57 3.91 0.85 16.73
N THR A 58 4.98 1.61 16.71
CA THR A 58 6.34 1.09 16.86
C THR A 58 6.54 0.35 18.19
N ASP A 59 5.72 0.62 19.21
CA ASP A 59 5.79 -0.07 20.51
C ASP A 59 5.49 -1.56 20.43
N VAL A 60 4.72 -2.01 19.44
CA VAL A 60 4.33 -3.43 19.31
C VAL A 60 5.52 -4.37 19.14
N VAL A 61 6.63 -3.88 18.59
CA VAL A 61 7.84 -4.69 18.39
C VAL A 61 8.61 -4.94 19.69
N ASN A 62 8.31 -4.21 20.76
CA ASN A 62 8.83 -4.46 22.10
C ASN A 62 8.14 -5.68 22.77
N ASN A 63 6.97 -6.07 22.27
CA ASN A 63 6.31 -7.31 22.65
C ASN A 63 6.88 -8.46 21.81
N ILE A 64 7.80 -9.23 22.41
CA ILE A 64 8.55 -10.30 21.73
C ILE A 64 7.61 -11.31 21.05
N ASP A 65 6.54 -11.75 21.73
CA ASP A 65 5.58 -12.71 21.15
C ASP A 65 4.90 -12.15 19.89
N LYS A 66 4.49 -10.91 19.91
CA LYS A 66 3.87 -10.23 18.76
C LYS A 66 4.86 -10.00 17.63
N ARG A 67 6.07 -9.52 17.95
CA ARG A 67 7.14 -9.34 16.98
C ARG A 67 7.46 -10.66 16.26
N ASP A 68 7.69 -11.74 17.01
CA ASP A 68 8.05 -13.05 16.43
C ASP A 68 6.93 -13.60 15.53
N LYS A 69 5.66 -13.40 15.88
CA LYS A 69 4.54 -13.82 15.03
C LYS A 69 4.49 -13.03 13.73
N LEU A 70 4.73 -11.74 13.79
CA LEU A 70 4.76 -10.91 12.59
C LEU A 70 5.95 -11.28 11.69
N ILE A 71 7.14 -11.46 12.26
CA ILE A 71 8.33 -11.93 11.52
C ILE A 71 8.06 -13.28 10.85
N LYS A 72 7.54 -14.27 11.58
CA LYS A 72 7.19 -15.59 11.03
C LYS A 72 6.16 -15.50 9.89
N PHE A 73 5.20 -14.59 10.00
CA PHE A 73 4.26 -14.35 8.91
C PHE A 73 5.00 -13.80 7.68
N LEU A 74 5.85 -12.78 7.83
CA LEU A 74 6.62 -12.19 6.74
C LEU A 74 7.58 -13.19 6.11
N GLU A 75 8.28 -14.01 6.91
CA GLU A 75 9.14 -15.10 6.42
C GLU A 75 8.35 -16.13 5.59
N LYS A 76 7.17 -16.51 6.08
CA LYS A 76 6.29 -17.47 5.40
C LYS A 76 5.83 -16.94 4.05
N VAL A 77 5.55 -15.64 3.97
CA VAL A 77 5.14 -14.98 2.73
C VAL A 77 6.35 -14.82 1.79
N GLY A 78 7.46 -14.26 2.26
CA GLY A 78 8.67 -14.01 1.48
C GLY A 78 9.28 -15.28 0.89
N LYS A 79 9.19 -16.41 1.59
CA LYS A 79 9.68 -17.72 1.09
C LYS A 79 9.00 -18.17 -0.21
N LYS A 80 7.79 -17.69 -0.50
CA LYS A 80 6.99 -18.15 -1.66
C LYS A 80 6.76 -17.07 -2.70
N HIS A 81 6.87 -15.80 -2.30
CA HIS A 81 6.49 -14.65 -3.11
C HIS A 81 7.59 -13.61 -3.08
N LYS A 82 7.63 -12.75 -4.09
CA LYS A 82 8.38 -11.50 -4.03
C LYS A 82 7.50 -10.43 -3.38
N VAL A 83 7.93 -9.93 -2.23
CA VAL A 83 7.15 -9.03 -1.37
C VAL A 83 7.80 -7.66 -1.34
N PHE A 84 7.07 -6.67 -1.78
CA PHE A 84 7.47 -5.27 -1.79
C PHE A 84 6.76 -4.51 -0.68
N ILE A 85 7.51 -3.82 0.16
CA ILE A 85 7.00 -3.12 1.33
C ILE A 85 7.46 -1.67 1.30
N THR A 86 6.52 -0.73 1.45
CA THR A 86 6.83 0.65 1.84
C THR A 86 6.43 0.90 3.28
N LEU A 87 7.05 1.87 3.93
CA LEU A 87 6.67 2.26 5.29
C LEU A 87 5.59 3.35 5.26
N GLY A 88 4.63 3.24 6.16
CA GLY A 88 3.59 4.25 6.37
C GLY A 88 3.84 5.11 7.60
N ASN A 89 2.93 6.04 7.87
CA ASN A 89 3.10 6.98 8.98
C ASN A 89 3.08 6.30 10.36
N HIS A 90 2.35 5.21 10.55
CA HIS A 90 2.37 4.44 11.80
C HIS A 90 3.68 3.68 11.98
N ASP A 91 4.25 3.16 10.92
CA ASP A 91 5.56 2.51 10.90
C ASP A 91 6.69 3.49 11.28
N LEU A 92 6.51 4.77 10.94
CA LEU A 92 7.41 5.88 11.27
C LEU A 92 7.08 6.57 12.60
N ALA A 93 6.16 6.02 13.40
CA ALA A 93 5.66 6.61 14.65
C ALA A 93 5.02 8.00 14.51
N ILE A 94 4.53 8.36 13.32
CA ILE A 94 3.90 9.66 13.06
C ILE A 94 2.41 9.58 13.39
N ARG A 95 1.99 10.17 14.49
CA ARG A 95 0.59 10.22 14.92
C ARG A 95 0.10 11.65 15.10
N LYS A 96 -1.16 11.89 14.74
CA LYS A 96 -1.79 13.19 14.98
C LYS A 96 -1.74 13.54 16.46
N GLY A 97 -1.10 14.68 16.80
CA GLY A 97 -0.94 15.14 18.18
C GLY A 97 0.24 14.52 18.92
N TYR A 98 1.01 13.63 18.33
CA TYR A 98 2.25 13.12 18.91
C TYR A 98 3.36 14.14 18.71
N LYS A 99 3.98 14.57 19.82
CA LYS A 99 5.11 15.50 19.85
C LYS A 99 6.41 14.82 20.31
N GLY A 100 6.48 13.50 20.21
CA GLY A 100 7.62 12.72 20.66
C GLY A 100 8.78 12.70 19.70
N VAL A 101 9.87 12.06 20.13
CA VAL A 101 11.04 11.79 19.30
C VAL A 101 10.64 10.79 18.20
N ARG A 102 11.18 10.98 17.01
CA ARG A 102 11.07 10.01 15.92
C ARG A 102 11.62 8.66 16.39
N ASP A 103 10.75 7.66 16.41
CA ASP A 103 11.12 6.28 16.66
C ASP A 103 10.54 5.44 15.50
N ASP A 104 11.37 5.11 14.54
CA ASP A 104 11.02 4.36 13.34
C ASP A 104 11.47 2.90 13.41
N ASN A 105 11.91 2.44 14.61
CA ASN A 105 12.29 1.06 14.88
C ASN A 105 13.25 0.46 13.86
N ASN A 106 14.34 1.16 13.57
CA ASN A 106 15.28 0.79 12.51
C ASN A 106 15.82 -0.64 12.63
N GLU A 107 16.02 -1.16 13.85
CA GLU A 107 16.51 -2.55 14.06
C GLU A 107 15.48 -3.58 13.58
N PHE A 108 14.20 -3.37 13.88
CA PHE A 108 13.11 -4.23 13.41
C PHE A 108 13.01 -4.20 11.89
N TRP A 109 13.03 -3.03 11.27
CA TRP A 109 12.96 -2.91 9.83
C TRP A 109 14.21 -3.45 9.12
N LEU A 110 15.37 -3.35 9.76
CA LEU A 110 16.60 -3.99 9.26
C LEU A 110 16.48 -5.51 9.30
N GLU A 111 15.88 -6.09 10.33
CA GLU A 111 15.60 -7.51 10.40
C GLU A 111 14.62 -7.94 9.30
N VAL A 112 13.51 -7.21 9.12
CA VAL A 112 12.55 -7.47 8.04
C VAL A 112 13.21 -7.42 6.66
N SER A 113 14.10 -6.46 6.42
CA SER A 113 14.81 -6.33 5.13
C SER A 113 15.76 -7.48 4.80
N ARG A 114 16.13 -8.30 5.81
CA ARG A 114 16.99 -9.49 5.63
C ARG A 114 16.22 -10.77 5.36
N ILE A 115 14.89 -10.73 5.44
CA ILE A 115 14.04 -11.88 5.11
C ILE A 115 14.09 -12.10 3.61
N ASP A 116 14.40 -13.35 3.22
CA ASP A 116 14.43 -13.73 1.80
C ASP A 116 13.09 -13.44 1.10
N GLY A 117 13.18 -12.91 -0.11
CA GLY A 117 12.01 -12.51 -0.90
C GLY A 117 11.35 -11.17 -0.49
N ILE A 118 11.84 -10.47 0.54
CA ILE A 118 11.32 -9.17 0.96
C ILE A 118 12.21 -8.02 0.47
N TYR A 119 11.58 -7.04 -0.13
CA TYR A 119 12.15 -5.77 -0.61
C TYR A 119 11.49 -4.61 0.13
N LEU A 120 12.23 -3.94 1.01
CA LEU A 120 11.72 -2.86 1.86
C LEU A 120 12.26 -1.52 1.37
N SER A 121 11.38 -0.53 1.14
CA SER A 121 11.67 0.78 0.54
C SER A 121 12.88 1.50 1.15
N ARG A 122 13.07 1.38 2.46
CA ARG A 122 14.17 2.02 3.20
C ARG A 122 15.55 1.52 2.79
N TYR A 123 15.66 0.27 2.33
CA TYR A 123 16.91 -0.38 2.00
C TYR A 123 17.02 -0.74 0.52
N ASN A 124 15.89 -0.89 -0.16
CA ASN A 124 15.79 -1.27 -1.56
C ASN A 124 14.70 -0.46 -2.24
N ASN A 125 15.03 0.70 -2.79
CA ASN A 125 14.07 1.58 -3.45
C ASN A 125 13.80 1.24 -4.93
N TYR A 126 14.54 0.27 -5.49
CA TYR A 126 14.37 -0.21 -6.86
C TYR A 126 14.51 -1.72 -6.96
N TYR A 127 13.67 -2.34 -7.77
CA TYR A 127 13.72 -3.76 -8.09
C TYR A 127 13.38 -3.97 -9.56
N GLU A 128 14.04 -4.93 -10.18
CA GLU A 128 13.75 -5.33 -11.56
C GLU A 128 13.96 -6.82 -11.74
N ASP A 129 13.04 -7.48 -12.46
CA ASP A 129 13.23 -8.83 -12.98
C ASP A 129 12.80 -8.92 -14.46
N ASP A 130 12.51 -10.12 -14.95
CA ASP A 130 12.10 -10.36 -16.33
C ASP A 130 10.71 -9.82 -16.68
N LYS A 131 9.84 -9.58 -15.69
CA LYS A 131 8.44 -9.20 -15.87
C LYS A 131 8.11 -7.79 -15.40
N ILE A 132 8.68 -7.38 -14.27
CA ILE A 132 8.30 -6.12 -13.61
C ILE A 132 9.50 -5.26 -13.26
N ILE A 133 9.23 -3.96 -13.15
CA ILE A 133 10.09 -2.96 -12.53
C ILE A 133 9.30 -2.32 -11.39
N VAL A 134 9.88 -2.25 -10.21
CA VAL A 134 9.24 -1.66 -9.03
C VAL A 134 10.11 -0.53 -8.48
N TYR A 135 9.51 0.65 -8.38
CA TYR A 135 10.05 1.77 -7.61
C TYR A 135 9.33 1.84 -6.27
N LEU A 136 10.06 1.60 -5.17
CA LEU A 136 9.55 1.69 -3.82
C LEU A 136 9.77 3.12 -3.30
N LEU A 137 8.74 3.93 -3.42
CA LEU A 137 8.76 5.34 -3.03
C LEU A 137 8.41 5.48 -1.54
N GLU A 138 9.41 5.55 -0.68
CA GLU A 138 9.21 5.85 0.74
C GLU A 138 8.86 7.33 0.91
N GLN A 139 7.73 7.57 1.53
CA GLN A 139 7.29 8.87 2.00
C GLN A 139 7.77 9.00 3.44
N ASP A 140 8.88 9.67 3.65
CA ASP A 140 9.55 9.75 4.94
C ASP A 140 8.79 10.58 5.99
N TYR A 141 9.40 10.73 7.16
CA TYR A 141 8.82 11.45 8.29
C TYR A 141 8.38 12.87 7.93
N ASP A 142 9.23 13.63 7.24
CA ASP A 142 8.95 15.03 6.92
C ASP A 142 7.75 15.19 5.99
N TYR A 143 7.52 14.25 5.07
CA TYR A 143 6.34 14.23 4.22
C TYR A 143 5.03 14.26 5.00
N TYR A 144 4.93 13.48 6.08
CA TYR A 144 3.69 13.39 6.86
C TYR A 144 3.53 14.52 7.88
N TYR A 145 4.62 15.13 8.30
CA TYR A 145 4.64 16.16 9.34
C TYR A 145 4.34 17.56 8.82
N LYS A 146 4.70 17.84 7.58
CA LYS A 146 4.58 19.16 6.96
C LYS A 146 3.19 19.40 6.35
N ASN A 147 2.92 20.66 5.97
CA ASN A 147 1.69 20.99 5.25
C ASN A 147 1.70 20.40 3.84
N LYS A 148 0.53 20.40 3.19
CA LYS A 148 0.35 19.75 1.87
C LYS A 148 1.31 20.26 0.78
N HIS A 149 1.62 21.56 0.77
CA HIS A 149 2.50 22.16 -0.22
C HIS A 149 3.95 21.71 -0.02
N GLU A 150 4.47 21.85 1.20
CA GLU A 150 5.82 21.40 1.56
C GLU A 150 5.98 19.88 1.34
N SER A 151 4.96 19.08 1.70
CA SER A 151 4.96 17.64 1.45
C SER A 151 5.02 17.29 -0.03
N LYS A 152 4.36 18.07 -0.89
CA LYS A 152 4.44 17.92 -2.34
C LYS A 152 5.86 18.19 -2.85
N GLU A 153 6.49 19.27 -2.40
CA GLU A 153 7.85 19.63 -2.83
C GLU A 153 8.85 18.56 -2.41
N LEU A 154 8.81 18.10 -1.16
CA LEU A 154 9.67 17.01 -0.68
C LEU A 154 9.52 15.75 -1.53
N LEU A 155 8.28 15.40 -1.85
CA LEU A 155 8.00 14.21 -2.67
C LEU A 155 8.53 14.36 -4.10
N LEU A 156 8.35 15.54 -4.68
CA LEU A 156 8.84 15.86 -6.03
C LEU A 156 10.37 15.82 -6.08
N ASP A 157 11.03 16.39 -5.09
CA ASP A 157 12.49 16.38 -5.00
C ASP A 157 13.02 14.95 -4.84
N ARG A 158 12.35 14.12 -4.04
CA ARG A 158 12.70 12.69 -3.89
C ARG A 158 12.57 11.95 -5.22
N ILE A 159 11.45 12.08 -5.92
CA ILE A 159 11.22 11.43 -7.21
C ILE A 159 12.27 11.89 -8.23
N LYS A 160 12.56 13.19 -8.32
CA LYS A 160 13.59 13.72 -9.23
C LYS A 160 14.98 13.19 -8.92
N LYS A 161 15.32 13.08 -7.62
CA LYS A 161 16.60 12.50 -7.19
C LYS A 161 16.72 11.03 -7.57
N ASP A 162 15.64 10.27 -7.40
CA ASP A 162 15.60 8.84 -7.69
C ASP A 162 15.40 8.54 -9.19
N LYS A 163 15.15 9.57 -10.03
CA LYS A 163 14.85 9.41 -11.45
C LYS A 163 15.93 8.65 -12.23
N ILE A 164 17.18 8.73 -11.79
CA ILE A 164 18.30 7.98 -12.38
C ILE A 164 18.06 6.47 -12.39
N LEU A 165 17.27 5.96 -11.40
CA LEU A 165 16.98 4.53 -11.26
C LEU A 165 16.02 4.02 -12.34
N PHE A 166 15.18 4.91 -12.90
CA PHE A 166 14.10 4.53 -13.82
C PHE A 166 14.08 5.31 -15.15
N ASN A 167 15.14 6.05 -15.48
CA ASN A 167 15.22 6.79 -16.75
C ASN A 167 15.21 5.91 -18.01
N ASN A 168 15.69 4.67 -17.91
CA ASN A 168 15.84 3.74 -19.03
C ASN A 168 15.12 2.41 -18.81
N MET A 169 13.92 2.47 -18.24
CA MET A 169 13.13 1.27 -17.98
C MET A 169 12.74 0.54 -19.27
N ASP A 170 12.89 -0.78 -19.29
CA ASP A 170 12.43 -1.62 -20.38
C ASP A 170 10.93 -1.44 -20.64
N SER A 171 10.57 -1.10 -21.88
CA SER A 171 9.18 -0.88 -22.29
C SER A 171 8.32 -2.15 -22.26
N ASN A 172 8.94 -3.32 -22.28
CA ASN A 172 8.24 -4.62 -22.27
C ASN A 172 7.82 -5.07 -20.85
N LYS A 173 8.37 -4.44 -19.81
CA LYS A 173 8.08 -4.79 -18.41
C LYS A 173 6.95 -3.93 -17.85
N ILE A 174 6.23 -4.49 -16.89
CA ILE A 174 5.22 -3.76 -16.13
C ILE A 174 5.90 -2.92 -15.07
N LYS A 175 5.64 -1.62 -15.06
CA LYS A 175 6.31 -0.62 -14.22
C LYS A 175 5.38 -0.16 -13.12
N ILE A 176 5.83 -0.29 -11.88
CA ILE A 176 5.00 -0.13 -10.69
C ILE A 176 5.71 0.83 -9.72
N VAL A 177 4.96 1.79 -9.19
CA VAL A 177 5.34 2.56 -8.00
C VAL A 177 4.57 2.01 -6.82
N LEU A 178 5.25 1.75 -5.71
CA LEU A 178 4.63 1.45 -4.43
C LEU A 178 4.91 2.59 -3.46
N CYS A 179 3.86 3.21 -2.91
CA CYS A 179 3.97 4.19 -1.85
C CYS A 179 2.81 4.03 -0.86
N HIS A 180 2.91 4.64 0.34
CA HIS A 180 1.85 4.49 1.33
C HIS A 180 0.69 5.43 1.08
N SER A 181 0.94 6.74 1.02
CA SER A 181 -0.12 7.75 0.90
C SER A 181 -0.38 8.16 -0.55
N PRO A 182 -1.64 8.17 -1.04
CA PRO A 182 -1.99 8.69 -2.36
C PRO A 182 -2.05 10.23 -2.42
N ILE A 183 -1.89 10.91 -1.27
CA ILE A 183 -1.89 12.36 -1.20
C ILE A 183 -0.76 12.90 -2.07
N ASN A 184 -1.06 13.87 -2.93
CA ASN A 184 -0.17 14.46 -3.93
C ASN A 184 0.11 13.59 -5.19
N MET A 185 -0.19 12.29 -5.23
CA MET A 185 0.04 11.46 -6.43
C MET A 185 -0.77 11.91 -7.66
N ILE A 186 -1.89 12.60 -7.43
CA ILE A 186 -2.74 13.16 -8.48
C ILE A 186 -2.32 14.58 -8.92
N ASP A 187 -1.33 15.18 -8.25
CA ASP A 187 -0.81 16.48 -8.63
C ASP A 187 -0.09 16.39 -10.00
N ASN A 188 -0.24 17.40 -10.83
CA ASN A 188 0.30 17.38 -12.19
C ASN A 188 1.82 17.24 -12.23
N ASP A 189 2.55 17.89 -11.31
CA ASP A 189 4.01 17.84 -11.30
C ASP A 189 4.47 16.42 -10.92
N ILE A 190 3.86 15.82 -9.89
CA ILE A 190 4.17 14.46 -9.46
C ILE A 190 3.79 13.44 -10.52
N SER A 191 2.56 13.53 -11.05
CA SER A 191 2.06 12.58 -12.05
C SER A 191 2.84 12.63 -13.36
N ASN A 192 3.38 13.79 -13.74
CA ASN A 192 4.23 13.93 -14.92
C ASN A 192 5.58 13.24 -14.75
N GLU A 193 6.18 13.27 -13.54
CA GLU A 193 7.42 12.54 -13.27
C GLU A 193 7.21 11.02 -13.28
N LEU A 194 6.02 10.56 -12.93
CA LEU A 194 5.65 9.14 -12.85
C LEU A 194 4.87 8.62 -14.06
N LYS A 195 4.73 9.38 -15.14
CA LYS A 195 3.88 9.05 -16.29
C LYS A 195 4.28 7.79 -17.06
N ASP A 196 5.53 7.33 -16.92
CA ASP A 196 6.06 6.15 -17.58
C ASP A 196 5.78 4.85 -16.80
N PHE A 197 5.19 4.96 -15.60
CA PHE A 197 4.73 3.82 -14.82
C PHE A 197 3.30 3.41 -15.22
N ASN A 198 3.05 2.10 -15.19
CA ASN A 198 1.72 1.55 -15.48
C ASN A 198 0.81 1.64 -14.25
N PHE A 199 1.36 1.42 -13.05
CA PHE A 199 0.61 1.39 -11.81
C PHE A 199 1.30 2.22 -10.71
N ILE A 200 0.46 2.83 -9.86
CA ILE A 200 0.85 3.37 -8.56
C ILE A 200 -0.05 2.69 -7.53
N PHE A 201 0.54 1.94 -6.59
CA PHE A 201 -0.17 1.27 -5.51
C PHE A 201 -0.02 2.05 -4.22
N CYS A 202 -1.16 2.32 -3.55
CA CYS A 202 -1.22 3.07 -2.30
C CYS A 202 -2.16 2.41 -1.28
N GLY A 203 -1.98 2.76 0.00
CA GLY A 203 -2.87 2.47 1.12
C GLY A 203 -3.41 3.75 1.76
N HIS A 204 -3.30 3.85 3.10
CA HIS A 204 -3.54 5.04 3.93
C HIS A 204 -5.00 5.50 4.05
N MET A 205 -5.83 5.26 3.06
CA MET A 205 -7.14 5.92 2.94
C MET A 205 -8.30 5.07 3.50
N TYR A 206 -8.04 3.86 3.99
CA TYR A 206 -9.04 2.96 4.63
C TYR A 206 -10.31 2.76 3.80
N ASN A 207 -10.18 2.64 2.48
CA ASN A 207 -11.32 2.57 1.54
C ASN A 207 -12.28 3.77 1.67
N GLY A 208 -11.76 4.94 2.07
CA GLY A 208 -12.58 6.13 2.36
C GLY A 208 -13.59 5.90 3.49
N MET A 209 -13.29 4.99 4.42
CA MET A 209 -14.22 4.56 5.49
C MET A 209 -15.62 4.23 4.96
N MET A 210 -15.67 3.56 3.80
CA MET A 210 -16.91 3.19 3.12
C MET A 210 -17.42 1.85 3.65
N PRO A 211 -18.64 1.78 4.25
CA PRO A 211 -19.23 0.51 4.65
C PRO A 211 -19.41 -0.44 3.47
N TYR A 212 -19.23 -1.74 3.69
CA TYR A 212 -19.24 -2.76 2.63
C TYR A 212 -20.47 -2.74 1.73
N TYR A 213 -21.66 -2.57 2.30
CA TYR A 213 -22.89 -2.50 1.55
C TYR A 213 -23.01 -1.22 0.71
N LEU A 214 -22.46 -0.09 1.18
CA LEU A 214 -22.41 1.16 0.40
C LEU A 214 -21.31 1.12 -0.66
N ASP A 215 -20.19 0.43 -0.40
CA ASP A 215 -19.12 0.26 -1.37
C ASP A 215 -19.60 -0.45 -2.65
N LYS A 216 -20.55 -1.37 -2.53
CA LYS A 216 -21.17 -2.05 -3.67
C LYS A 216 -22.17 -1.17 -4.47
N ILE A 217 -22.76 -0.17 -3.85
CA ILE A 217 -23.78 0.68 -4.45
C ILE A 217 -23.16 1.97 -5.00
N ILE A 218 -22.28 2.61 -4.21
CA ILE A 218 -21.66 3.89 -4.56
C ILE A 218 -20.40 3.59 -5.38
N LYS A 219 -20.52 3.72 -6.69
CA LYS A 219 -19.38 3.57 -7.60
C LYS A 219 -18.45 4.77 -7.55
N GLY A 220 -17.17 4.57 -7.91
CA GLY A 220 -16.15 5.60 -7.99
C GLY A 220 -15.20 5.60 -6.81
N ASN A 221 -14.34 6.61 -6.74
CA ASN A 221 -13.23 6.71 -5.81
C ASN A 221 -13.46 7.64 -4.61
N ARG A 222 -14.70 8.13 -4.43
CA ARG A 222 -15.11 8.98 -3.31
C ARG A 222 -15.44 8.14 -2.08
N GLY A 223 -14.91 8.54 -0.92
CA GLY A 223 -15.22 7.94 0.38
C GLY A 223 -16.24 8.74 1.18
N LEU A 224 -16.62 8.20 2.34
CA LEU A 224 -17.40 8.95 3.32
C LEU A 224 -16.51 9.88 4.14
N MET A 225 -15.30 9.42 4.49
CA MET A 225 -14.36 10.19 5.28
C MET A 225 -12.92 9.77 4.93
N SER A 226 -11.99 10.72 5.01
CA SER A 226 -10.56 10.46 4.89
C SER A 226 -9.83 10.49 6.24
N PRO A 227 -8.62 9.96 6.36
CA PRO A 227 -7.84 9.95 7.61
C PRO A 227 -7.63 11.35 8.22
N ASP A 228 -7.60 12.38 7.40
CA ASP A 228 -7.51 13.78 7.80
C ASP A 228 -8.87 14.43 8.14
N ASN A 229 -9.91 13.61 8.38
CA ASN A 229 -11.28 13.98 8.76
C ASN A 229 -12.04 14.84 7.73
N ARG A 230 -11.71 14.77 6.44
CA ARG A 230 -12.52 15.38 5.39
C ARG A 230 -13.68 14.47 5.03
N LEU A 231 -14.89 15.01 5.05
CA LEU A 231 -16.10 14.30 4.61
C LEU A 231 -16.18 14.27 3.09
N PHE A 232 -16.66 13.15 2.54
CA PHE A 232 -16.86 12.92 1.11
C PHE A 232 -15.62 13.21 0.24
N ALA A 233 -14.44 12.90 0.78
CA ALA A 233 -13.18 13.13 0.09
C ALA A 233 -13.06 12.28 -1.17
N ASP A 234 -12.58 12.91 -2.25
CA ASP A 234 -12.25 12.21 -3.50
C ASP A 234 -10.92 11.46 -3.38
N ASN A 235 -10.72 10.46 -4.24
CA ASN A 235 -9.49 9.67 -4.34
C ASN A 235 -9.10 8.99 -3.02
N THR A 236 -10.06 8.34 -2.40
CA THR A 236 -9.86 7.62 -1.15
C THR A 236 -9.97 6.11 -1.29
N ARG A 237 -10.28 5.61 -2.49
CA ARG A 237 -10.46 4.17 -2.75
C ARG A 237 -10.50 3.83 -4.23
N GLY A 238 -10.26 2.54 -4.53
CA GLY A 238 -10.42 1.98 -5.87
C GLY A 238 -9.38 2.49 -6.87
N VAL A 239 -9.77 2.57 -8.12
CA VAL A 239 -8.87 2.93 -9.23
C VAL A 239 -9.15 4.32 -9.73
N LYS A 240 -8.09 5.09 -9.98
CA LYS A 240 -8.13 6.35 -10.72
C LYS A 240 -7.08 6.33 -11.82
N ASP A 241 -7.51 6.63 -13.03
CA ASP A 241 -6.58 6.82 -14.16
C ASP A 241 -6.03 8.25 -14.11
N ILE A 242 -4.70 8.37 -14.19
CA ILE A 242 -3.98 9.63 -14.25
C ILE A 242 -3.03 9.53 -15.45
N ASN A 243 -3.33 10.27 -16.53
CA ASN A 243 -2.65 10.07 -17.80
C ASN A 243 -2.72 8.61 -18.26
N ASN A 244 -1.59 7.91 -18.38
CA ASN A 244 -1.51 6.49 -18.73
C ASN A 244 -1.25 5.57 -17.52
N THR A 245 -1.27 6.12 -16.31
CA THR A 245 -0.95 5.42 -15.06
C THR A 245 -2.23 5.10 -14.30
N HIS A 246 -2.37 3.88 -13.79
CA HIS A 246 -3.46 3.46 -12.94
C HIS A 246 -3.08 3.62 -11.46
N LEU A 247 -3.63 4.62 -10.78
CA LEU A 247 -3.53 4.76 -9.32
C LEU A 247 -4.55 3.83 -8.66
N ILE A 248 -4.08 2.84 -7.91
CA ILE A 248 -4.89 1.90 -7.15
C ILE A 248 -4.71 2.18 -5.67
N ILE A 249 -5.81 2.53 -5.00
CA ILE A 249 -5.83 2.85 -3.57
C ILE A 249 -6.49 1.70 -2.84
N SER A 250 -5.66 0.90 -2.18
CA SER A 250 -6.11 -0.28 -1.45
C SER A 250 -6.95 0.10 -0.23
N GLY A 251 -7.95 -0.73 0.02
CA GLY A 251 -8.85 -0.50 1.13
C GLY A 251 -8.28 -0.81 2.51
N GLY A 252 -7.15 -1.51 2.58
CA GLY A 252 -6.47 -1.87 3.82
C GLY A 252 -7.11 -3.05 4.59
N ILE A 253 -6.33 -3.62 5.47
CA ILE A 253 -6.74 -4.75 6.34
C ILE A 253 -7.50 -4.24 7.56
N THR A 254 -7.02 -3.20 8.20
CA THR A 254 -7.67 -2.56 9.36
C THR A 254 -8.25 -1.23 8.94
N LYS A 255 -9.52 -1.00 9.19
CA LYS A 255 -10.23 0.22 8.77
C LYS A 255 -10.23 1.33 9.82
N LEU A 256 -10.05 0.97 11.07
CA LEU A 256 -9.98 1.91 12.18
C LEU A 256 -8.98 1.41 13.21
N SER A 257 -7.91 2.15 13.43
CA SER A 257 -6.93 1.85 14.47
C SER A 257 -7.50 2.07 15.88
N LYS A 258 -8.55 2.90 16.04
CA LYS A 258 -9.21 3.14 17.33
C LYS A 258 -10.17 2.00 17.66
N THR A 259 -9.75 1.13 18.56
CA THR A 259 -10.52 -0.04 19.02
C THR A 259 -11.33 0.22 20.30
N SER A 260 -11.48 1.47 20.76
CA SER A 260 -12.19 1.83 21.99
C SER A 260 -13.63 2.31 21.72
N GLY A 261 -14.56 1.95 22.61
CA GLY A 261 -15.94 2.41 22.57
C GLY A 261 -16.76 1.85 21.39
N ILE A 262 -17.70 2.65 20.92
CA ILE A 262 -18.64 2.31 19.83
C ILE A 262 -17.91 2.02 18.51
N PHE A 263 -16.71 2.58 18.29
CA PHE A 263 -15.92 2.39 17.08
C PHE A 263 -15.42 0.94 16.87
N ARG A 264 -15.36 0.13 17.95
CA ARG A 264 -15.04 -1.30 17.87
C ARG A 264 -16.01 -2.08 16.96
N TYR A 265 -17.27 -1.66 16.95
CA TYR A 265 -18.30 -2.28 16.12
C TYR A 265 -18.22 -1.88 14.66
N PHE A 266 -17.60 -0.77 14.33
CA PHE A 266 -17.43 -0.33 12.93
C PHE A 266 -16.49 -1.25 12.14
N ASN A 267 -15.48 -1.85 12.77
CA ASN A 267 -14.62 -2.83 12.09
C ASN A 267 -15.36 -4.08 11.59
N PHE A 268 -16.57 -4.36 12.11
CA PHE A 268 -17.45 -5.40 11.57
C PHE A 268 -18.14 -4.97 10.27
N ILE A 269 -18.40 -3.68 10.13
CA ILE A 269 -19.06 -3.10 8.94
C ILE A 269 -18.06 -2.91 7.80
N TYR A 270 -16.77 -2.85 8.12
CA TYR A 270 -15.69 -2.63 7.17
C TYR A 270 -14.86 -3.92 7.02
N PRO A 271 -15.09 -4.72 5.98
CA PRO A 271 -14.30 -5.94 5.77
C PRO A 271 -12.84 -5.59 5.50
N MET A 272 -11.94 -6.49 5.88
CA MET A 272 -10.57 -6.47 5.39
C MET A 272 -10.61 -6.51 3.86
N SER A 273 -9.75 -5.75 3.19
CA SER A 273 -9.73 -5.69 1.73
C SER A 273 -8.32 -5.90 1.19
N ILE A 274 -8.25 -6.72 0.16
CA ILE A 274 -7.04 -6.98 -0.62
C ILE A 274 -7.41 -6.78 -2.09
N ASP A 275 -6.57 -6.08 -2.83
CA ASP A 275 -6.75 -5.89 -4.26
C ASP A 275 -5.92 -6.92 -5.03
N ASN A 276 -6.58 -7.63 -5.95
CA ASN A 276 -5.94 -8.59 -6.84
C ASN A 276 -5.87 -7.99 -8.25
N ILE A 277 -4.66 -7.75 -8.73
CA ILE A 277 -4.39 -7.20 -10.05
C ILE A 277 -3.90 -8.32 -10.96
N VAL A 278 -4.70 -8.64 -11.96
CA VAL A 278 -4.40 -9.68 -12.93
C VAL A 278 -4.09 -9.03 -14.28
N ILE A 279 -2.86 -9.19 -14.72
CA ILE A 279 -2.42 -8.76 -16.04
C ILE A 279 -2.43 -9.98 -16.96
N LYS A 280 -3.07 -9.85 -18.12
CA LYS A 280 -3.04 -10.85 -19.17
C LYS A 280 -2.30 -10.33 -20.38
N LYS A 281 -1.52 -11.21 -21.01
CA LYS A 281 -0.87 -10.94 -22.29
C LYS A 281 -1.92 -10.55 -23.32
N GLY A 282 -1.84 -9.33 -23.86
CA GLY A 282 -2.82 -8.86 -24.83
C GLY A 282 -2.51 -7.47 -25.36
N LYS A 283 -3.13 -7.12 -26.48
CA LYS A 283 -3.17 -5.73 -26.94
C LYS A 283 -4.19 -4.99 -26.09
N ILE A 284 -3.79 -3.87 -25.52
CA ILE A 284 -4.56 -3.01 -24.62
C ILE A 284 -6.03 -2.89 -25.06
N LYS A 285 -6.93 -3.62 -24.40
CA LYS A 285 -8.36 -3.34 -24.41
C LYS A 285 -8.75 -3.09 -22.96
N LYS A 286 -9.08 -1.83 -22.63
CA LYS A 286 -9.63 -1.48 -21.32
C LYS A 286 -10.88 -2.30 -21.05
N LYS A 287 -10.82 -3.20 -20.08
CA LYS A 287 -11.99 -3.78 -19.43
C LYS A 287 -11.74 -3.78 -17.94
N VAL A 288 -12.39 -2.87 -17.25
CA VAL A 288 -12.51 -2.91 -15.79
C VAL A 288 -13.83 -3.62 -15.51
N ASP A 289 -13.79 -4.93 -15.31
CA ASP A 289 -14.94 -5.68 -14.79
C ASP A 289 -14.78 -5.73 -13.27
N ILE A 290 -15.55 -4.90 -12.58
CA ILE A 290 -15.75 -4.98 -11.13
C ILE A 290 -16.86 -6.01 -10.92
N LEU A 291 -16.50 -7.21 -10.51
CA LEU A 291 -17.42 -8.24 -10.04
C LEU A 291 -17.71 -8.06 -8.54
#